data_4d7df0876a2b6d383429df20ec0a5a28
#
_entry.id   4d7df0876a2b6d383429df20ec0a5a28
#
_cell.length_a   1.000
_cell.length_b   1.000
_cell.length_c   1.000
_cell.angle_alpha   90.00
_cell.angle_beta   90.00
_cell.angle_gamma   90.00
#
_symmetry.space_group_name_H-M   'P 1'
#
loop_
_entity.id
_entity.type
_entity.pdbx_description
1 polymer ?
#
loop_
_entity_poly.entity_id
_entity_poly.type
_entity_poly.pdbx_seq_one_letter_code
_entity_poly.pdbx_strand_id
1 'polypeptide(L)'
;MVKNCFSVIIAGGKGTRFWPLSRAQRPKQLLKILSRKSLIDETVERVYALGGRKNTLVVTVADQVNALSKELRALPKMNFLAEPQGKNTAPCIGLAALEVLRRNPDAVMVVLPADHWVADVATFRRTLKVAADLAIAQDQLVTIGIRPDYPETGYGYIMKAQALGEKNRGVFRVKRFTEKPTLTVARRLMRQGSLWNSGIFVWKAATLLELLNRYQPAIGSILNVIATAAKGQSLAKPNPQLRAVMAREYKKLPSLSIDYAVLEKAGSEGRVLTLEADFGWSDVGSWAAVHRMMRKDTHGNAGNGRWVQLGSKNCLIHAPDRLVVLLGINDAVVVDTPDALLVGDLKRSQEVRDLVDELQRQGLGSFTIK
;
A
#
# COMPACT_ATOMS: atom_id res chain seq x y z
N MET A 1 -16.24 -10.98 12.97
CA MET A 1 -16.03 -9.55 12.70
C MET A 1 -15.41 -8.89 13.91
N VAL A 2 -14.56 -7.89 13.73
CA VAL A 2 -14.01 -7.07 14.81
C VAL A 2 -14.98 -5.92 15.08
N LYS A 3 -15.31 -5.69 16.34
CA LYS A 3 -16.26 -4.61 16.73
C LYS A 3 -15.65 -3.24 16.34
N ASN A 4 -16.49 -2.36 15.79
CA ASN A 4 -16.10 -0.99 15.41
C ASN A 4 -14.90 -0.89 14.44
N CYS A 5 -14.62 -1.96 13.66
CA CYS A 5 -13.47 -2.00 12.75
C CYS A 5 -13.82 -1.37 11.40
N PHE A 6 -12.95 -0.47 10.95
CA PHE A 6 -12.99 0.15 9.63
C PHE A 6 -11.71 -0.21 8.86
N SER A 7 -11.86 -0.76 7.67
CA SER A 7 -10.74 -0.96 6.74
C SER A 7 -10.56 0.28 5.88
N VAL A 8 -9.37 0.88 5.90
CA VAL A 8 -9.02 2.07 5.13
C VAL A 8 -7.96 1.67 4.11
N ILE A 9 -8.34 1.64 2.84
CA ILE A 9 -7.48 1.23 1.74
C ILE A 9 -6.94 2.48 1.04
N ILE A 10 -5.62 2.67 1.06
CA ILE A 10 -4.95 3.80 0.44
C ILE A 10 -4.60 3.47 -1.01
N ALA A 11 -5.17 4.20 -1.96
CA ALA A 11 -5.06 3.95 -3.39
C ALA A 11 -4.58 5.20 -4.15
N GLY A 12 -3.38 5.72 -3.82
CA GLY A 12 -2.88 6.99 -4.36
C GLY A 12 -1.67 6.91 -5.30
N GLY A 13 -1.07 5.73 -5.48
CA GLY A 13 0.16 5.56 -6.25
C GLY A 13 -0.07 5.50 -7.78
N LYS A 14 0.86 6.05 -8.59
CA LYS A 14 0.83 5.94 -10.05
C LYS A 14 1.34 4.60 -10.58
N GLY A 15 2.25 3.92 -9.84
CA GLY A 15 2.77 2.59 -10.18
C GLY A 15 3.60 2.51 -11.46
N THR A 16 4.36 3.54 -11.80
CA THR A 16 5.11 3.69 -13.07
C THR A 16 6.10 2.54 -13.35
N ARG A 17 6.55 1.81 -12.31
CA ARG A 17 7.45 0.64 -12.48
C ARG A 17 6.81 -0.55 -13.20
N PHE A 18 5.50 -0.53 -13.40
CA PHE A 18 4.77 -1.57 -14.14
C PHE A 18 4.42 -1.17 -15.58
N TRP A 19 5.05 -0.08 -16.08
CA TRP A 19 4.97 0.19 -17.51
C TRP A 19 5.48 -1.04 -18.32
N PRO A 20 4.85 -1.39 -19.42
CA PRO A 20 3.76 -0.76 -20.14
C PRO A 20 2.34 -1.14 -19.68
N LEU A 21 2.13 -1.98 -18.67
CA LEU A 21 0.79 -2.26 -18.15
C LEU A 21 0.19 -1.12 -17.33
N SER A 22 1.02 -0.45 -16.49
CA SER A 22 0.57 0.73 -15.76
C SER A 22 0.63 1.98 -16.63
N ARG A 23 -0.38 2.81 -16.51
CA ARG A 23 -0.54 4.11 -17.18
C ARG A 23 -1.11 5.10 -16.18
N ALA A 24 -1.07 6.39 -16.49
CA ALA A 24 -1.67 7.42 -15.64
C ALA A 24 -3.17 7.15 -15.39
N GLN A 25 -3.90 6.67 -16.41
CA GLN A 25 -5.33 6.31 -16.31
C GLN A 25 -5.57 4.89 -15.78
N ARG A 26 -4.55 4.04 -15.76
CA ARG A 26 -4.61 2.66 -15.25
C ARG A 26 -3.46 2.40 -14.27
N PRO A 27 -3.51 2.98 -13.07
CA PRO A 27 -2.45 2.84 -12.09
C PRO A 27 -2.32 1.40 -11.57
N LYS A 28 -1.19 1.10 -10.91
CA LYS A 28 -0.80 -0.25 -10.46
C LYS A 28 -1.92 -1.02 -9.75
N GLN A 29 -2.66 -0.37 -8.86
CA GLN A 29 -3.73 -1.01 -8.08
C GLN A 29 -4.87 -1.58 -8.93
N LEU A 30 -5.04 -1.11 -10.18
CA LEU A 30 -6.02 -1.63 -11.14
C LEU A 30 -5.49 -2.78 -12.03
N LEU A 31 -4.21 -3.15 -11.87
CA LEU A 31 -3.60 -4.19 -12.69
C LEU A 31 -3.96 -5.60 -12.20
N LYS A 32 -4.19 -6.49 -13.17
CA LYS A 32 -4.47 -7.92 -12.98
C LYS A 32 -3.20 -8.71 -13.31
N ILE A 33 -2.20 -8.67 -12.45
CA ILE A 33 -0.87 -9.22 -12.71
C ILE A 33 -0.73 -10.65 -12.20
N LEU A 34 -1.21 -10.91 -10.98
CA LEU A 34 -1.01 -12.18 -10.26
C LEU A 34 -2.24 -13.08 -10.29
N SER A 35 -3.41 -12.51 -10.58
CA SER A 35 -4.67 -13.22 -10.69
C SER A 35 -5.59 -12.57 -11.75
N ARG A 36 -6.82 -13.10 -11.86
CA ARG A 36 -7.87 -12.51 -12.73
C ARG A 36 -8.50 -11.24 -12.12
N LYS A 37 -8.22 -10.93 -10.85
CA LYS A 37 -8.69 -9.73 -10.15
C LYS A 37 -7.61 -8.66 -10.13
N SER A 38 -8.01 -7.40 -9.99
CA SER A 38 -7.06 -6.32 -9.74
C SER A 38 -6.52 -6.38 -8.31
N LEU A 39 -5.34 -5.81 -8.09
CA LEU A 39 -4.71 -5.78 -6.76
C LEU A 39 -5.62 -5.13 -5.72
N ILE A 40 -6.34 -4.07 -6.09
CA ILE A 40 -7.27 -3.40 -5.18
C ILE A 40 -8.52 -4.24 -4.91
N ASP A 41 -9.06 -4.95 -5.89
CA ASP A 41 -10.23 -5.82 -5.71
C ASP A 41 -9.90 -6.96 -4.73
N GLU A 42 -8.73 -7.60 -4.89
CA GLU A 42 -8.23 -8.58 -3.92
C GLU A 42 -8.04 -7.98 -2.53
N THR A 43 -7.50 -6.75 -2.44
CA THR A 43 -7.29 -6.08 -1.14
C THR A 43 -8.62 -5.79 -0.44
N VAL A 44 -9.62 -5.30 -1.19
CA VAL A 44 -10.96 -5.02 -0.66
C VAL A 44 -11.65 -6.30 -0.19
N GLU A 45 -11.64 -7.36 -1.00
CA GLU A 45 -12.29 -8.63 -0.63
C GLU A 45 -11.66 -9.29 0.61
N ARG A 46 -10.33 -9.21 0.73
CA ARG A 46 -9.64 -9.86 1.85
C ARG A 46 -9.95 -9.21 3.20
N VAL A 47 -10.39 -7.94 3.22
CA VAL A 47 -10.72 -7.23 4.47
C VAL A 47 -12.22 -7.18 4.80
N TYR A 48 -13.12 -7.60 3.92
CA TYR A 48 -14.56 -7.61 4.21
C TYR A 48 -14.93 -8.41 5.46
N ALA A 49 -14.16 -9.43 5.79
CA ALA A 49 -14.38 -10.24 6.99
C ALA A 49 -14.13 -9.48 8.31
N LEU A 50 -13.45 -8.33 8.28
CA LEU A 50 -13.14 -7.55 9.48
C LEU A 50 -14.33 -6.68 9.91
N GLY A 51 -14.74 -5.74 9.08
CA GLY A 51 -15.80 -4.77 9.39
C GLY A 51 -16.97 -4.77 8.40
N GLY A 52 -16.91 -5.59 7.34
CA GLY A 52 -17.89 -5.62 6.26
C GLY A 52 -17.71 -4.49 5.23
N ARG A 53 -18.52 -4.57 4.15
CA ARG A 53 -18.45 -3.59 3.03
C ARG A 53 -18.77 -2.16 3.47
N LYS A 54 -19.70 -1.95 4.39
CA LYS A 54 -20.09 -0.61 4.89
C LYS A 54 -18.93 0.11 5.57
N ASN A 55 -18.04 -0.65 6.22
CA ASN A 55 -16.89 -0.13 6.96
C ASN A 55 -15.56 -0.26 6.19
N THR A 56 -15.61 -0.50 4.88
CA THR A 56 -14.43 -0.51 4.02
C THR A 56 -14.41 0.80 3.22
N LEU A 57 -13.43 1.67 3.49
CA LEU A 57 -13.21 2.92 2.78
C LEU A 57 -12.03 2.78 1.83
N VAL A 58 -12.15 3.40 0.66
CA VAL A 58 -11.05 3.59 -0.30
C VAL A 58 -10.72 5.08 -0.34
N VAL A 59 -9.47 5.42 -0.02
CA VAL A 59 -8.98 6.81 -0.09
C VAL A 59 -8.10 6.93 -1.33
N THR A 60 -8.41 7.89 -2.17
CA THR A 60 -7.69 8.10 -3.43
C THR A 60 -7.78 9.56 -3.89
N VAL A 61 -6.96 9.94 -4.86
CA VAL A 61 -7.07 11.27 -5.48
C VAL A 61 -8.32 11.37 -6.36
N ALA A 62 -8.87 12.59 -6.47
CA ALA A 62 -10.14 12.84 -7.16
C ALA A 62 -10.20 12.23 -8.58
N ASP A 63 -9.10 12.31 -9.34
CA ASP A 63 -9.03 11.82 -10.73
C ASP A 63 -9.16 10.30 -10.85
N GLN A 64 -8.84 9.54 -9.79
CA GLN A 64 -8.89 8.09 -9.80
C GLN A 64 -10.22 7.51 -9.28
N VAL A 65 -11.07 8.31 -8.63
CA VAL A 65 -12.33 7.85 -8.02
C VAL A 65 -13.22 7.12 -9.03
N ASN A 66 -13.36 7.67 -10.25
CA ASN A 66 -14.21 7.07 -11.27
C ASN A 66 -13.70 5.69 -11.73
N ALA A 67 -12.41 5.55 -11.95
CA ALA A 67 -11.80 4.28 -12.36
C ALA A 67 -11.95 3.22 -11.25
N LEU A 68 -11.64 3.58 -10.01
CA LEU A 68 -11.73 2.70 -8.84
C LEU A 68 -13.17 2.31 -8.53
N SER A 69 -14.13 3.23 -8.63
CA SER A 69 -15.54 2.92 -8.38
C SER A 69 -16.15 2.00 -9.47
N LYS A 70 -15.67 2.06 -10.69
CA LYS A 70 -16.04 1.13 -11.77
C LYS A 70 -15.47 -0.26 -11.53
N GLU A 71 -14.26 -0.38 -11.01
CA GLU A 71 -13.64 -1.66 -10.64
C GLU A 71 -14.33 -2.28 -9.43
N LEU A 72 -14.55 -1.50 -8.37
CA LEU A 72 -15.10 -1.93 -7.09
C LEU A 72 -16.61 -1.72 -6.99
N ARG A 73 -17.39 -2.24 -7.97
CA ARG A 73 -18.85 -2.02 -8.07
C ARG A 73 -19.64 -2.48 -6.83
N ALA A 74 -19.10 -3.45 -6.09
CA ALA A 74 -19.73 -3.96 -4.88
C ALA A 74 -19.56 -3.04 -3.65
N LEU A 75 -18.69 -2.04 -3.75
CA LEU A 75 -18.44 -1.08 -2.67
C LEU A 75 -19.39 0.12 -2.79
N PRO A 76 -20.07 0.54 -1.70
CA PRO A 76 -20.93 1.73 -1.74
C PRO A 76 -20.17 2.98 -2.17
N LYS A 77 -20.76 3.81 -3.04
CA LYS A 77 -20.14 5.06 -3.53
C LYS A 77 -19.71 6.01 -2.41
N MET A 78 -20.42 6.02 -1.30
CA MET A 78 -20.10 6.81 -0.10
C MET A 78 -18.87 6.31 0.67
N ASN A 79 -18.24 5.23 0.21
CA ASN A 79 -17.02 4.68 0.79
C ASN A 79 -15.75 5.07 0.00
N PHE A 80 -15.89 5.88 -1.04
CA PHE A 80 -14.76 6.46 -1.75
C PHE A 80 -14.51 7.87 -1.22
N LEU A 81 -13.38 8.06 -0.53
CA LEU A 81 -12.95 9.34 0.00
C LEU A 81 -11.92 9.96 -0.95
N ALA A 82 -12.29 11.08 -1.56
CA ALA A 82 -11.45 11.76 -2.53
C ALA A 82 -10.54 12.78 -1.86
N GLU A 83 -9.22 12.59 -1.95
CA GLU A 83 -8.24 13.62 -1.65
C GLU A 83 -8.27 14.68 -2.77
N PRO A 84 -8.35 15.97 -2.44
CA PRO A 84 -8.26 17.02 -3.45
C PRO A 84 -6.93 17.00 -4.23
N GLN A 85 -5.86 16.59 -3.58
CA GLN A 85 -4.50 16.45 -4.11
C GLN A 85 -3.73 15.39 -3.33
N GLY A 86 -2.90 14.58 -3.98
CA GLY A 86 -2.03 13.62 -3.29
C GLY A 86 -0.96 14.31 -2.43
N LYS A 87 -0.94 14.03 -1.13
CA LYS A 87 -0.03 14.63 -0.13
C LYS A 87 0.70 13.58 0.72
N ASN A 88 0.92 12.38 0.14
CA ASN A 88 1.51 11.24 0.84
C ASN A 88 0.56 10.69 1.94
N THR A 89 1.03 9.74 2.77
CA THR A 89 0.15 8.91 3.60
C THR A 89 -0.36 9.59 4.86
N ALA A 90 0.35 10.56 5.47
CA ALA A 90 -0.11 11.17 6.71
C ALA A 90 -1.39 12.02 6.54
N PRO A 91 -1.48 12.96 5.57
CA PRO A 91 -2.71 13.68 5.29
C PRO A 91 -3.86 12.77 4.82
N CYS A 92 -3.55 11.77 3.98
CA CYS A 92 -4.49 10.78 3.50
C CYS A 92 -5.17 10.02 4.65
N ILE A 93 -4.37 9.46 5.55
CA ILE A 93 -4.85 8.69 6.71
C ILE A 93 -5.57 9.61 7.70
N GLY A 94 -5.07 10.84 7.90
CA GLY A 94 -5.72 11.84 8.76
C GLY A 94 -7.13 12.20 8.26
N LEU A 95 -7.29 12.43 6.95
CA LEU A 95 -8.59 12.68 6.34
C LEU A 95 -9.53 11.47 6.50
N ALA A 96 -9.03 10.26 6.32
CA ALA A 96 -9.79 9.03 6.55
C ALA A 96 -10.20 8.89 8.02
N ALA A 97 -9.32 9.24 8.96
CA ALA A 97 -9.63 9.18 10.40
C ALA A 97 -10.79 10.12 10.77
N LEU A 98 -10.86 11.32 10.20
CA LEU A 98 -12.01 12.22 10.39
C LEU A 98 -13.32 11.61 9.91
N GLU A 99 -13.35 11.01 8.72
CA GLU A 99 -14.55 10.36 8.18
C GLU A 99 -14.94 9.12 9.01
N VAL A 100 -13.97 8.36 9.49
CA VAL A 100 -14.19 7.17 10.31
C VAL A 100 -14.76 7.57 11.68
N LEU A 101 -14.19 8.58 12.35
CA LEU A 101 -14.70 9.10 13.64
C LEU A 101 -16.10 9.69 13.51
N ARG A 102 -16.41 10.36 12.40
CA ARG A 102 -17.76 10.84 12.12
C ARG A 102 -18.78 9.69 12.10
N ARG A 103 -18.38 8.50 11.60
CA ARG A 103 -19.24 7.32 11.53
C ARG A 103 -19.32 6.59 12.87
N ASN A 104 -18.22 6.54 13.60
CA ASN A 104 -18.14 5.87 14.90
C ASN A 104 -16.98 6.46 15.74
N PRO A 105 -17.25 7.08 16.90
CA PRO A 105 -16.22 7.67 17.76
C PRO A 105 -15.24 6.63 18.35
N ASP A 106 -15.67 5.37 18.50
CA ASP A 106 -14.83 4.28 19.04
C ASP A 106 -14.16 3.45 17.94
N ALA A 107 -14.06 4.00 16.74
CA ALA A 107 -13.59 3.24 15.58
C ALA A 107 -12.11 2.86 15.67
N VAL A 108 -11.84 1.60 15.33
CA VAL A 108 -10.51 1.09 15.04
C VAL A 108 -10.30 1.07 13.53
N MET A 109 -9.22 1.65 13.08
CA MET A 109 -8.82 1.68 11.68
C MET A 109 -7.79 0.59 11.39
N VAL A 110 -8.03 -0.20 10.37
CA VAL A 110 -7.04 -1.06 9.72
C VAL A 110 -6.68 -0.39 8.40
N VAL A 111 -5.49 0.19 8.33
CA VAL A 111 -4.99 0.94 7.18
C VAL A 111 -4.13 0.03 6.33
N LEU A 112 -4.42 -0.03 5.02
CA LEU A 112 -3.75 -0.94 4.08
C LEU A 112 -3.44 -0.24 2.76
N PRO A 113 -2.28 -0.49 2.15
CA PRO A 113 -2.05 -0.16 0.74
C PRO A 113 -2.98 -0.99 -0.18
N ALA A 114 -3.41 -0.37 -1.28
CA ALA A 114 -4.35 -0.96 -2.24
C ALA A 114 -3.73 -2.05 -3.13
N ASP A 115 -2.40 -2.14 -3.18
CA ASP A 115 -1.63 -2.77 -4.24
C ASP A 115 -0.63 -3.82 -3.73
N HIS A 116 -0.82 -4.30 -2.50
CA HIS A 116 -0.01 -5.35 -1.91
C HIS A 116 -0.62 -6.74 -2.15
N TRP A 117 0.26 -7.72 -2.32
CA TRP A 117 -0.08 -9.13 -2.41
C TRP A 117 -0.04 -9.82 -1.05
N VAL A 118 -0.94 -10.79 -0.86
CA VAL A 118 -1.00 -11.67 0.30
C VAL A 118 -1.37 -13.08 -0.17
N ALA A 119 -0.50 -14.06 0.10
CA ALA A 119 -0.73 -15.44 -0.31
C ALA A 119 -1.70 -16.18 0.65
N ASP A 120 -1.49 -16.07 1.96
CA ASP A 120 -2.36 -16.68 2.98
C ASP A 120 -3.32 -15.65 3.59
N VAL A 121 -4.49 -15.52 2.97
CA VAL A 121 -5.55 -14.61 3.41
C VAL A 121 -6.11 -14.99 4.78
N ALA A 122 -6.12 -16.27 5.16
CA ALA A 122 -6.64 -16.71 6.44
C ALA A 122 -5.73 -16.26 7.59
N THR A 123 -4.42 -16.49 7.45
CA THR A 123 -3.43 -16.00 8.42
C THR A 123 -3.40 -14.47 8.47
N PHE A 124 -3.46 -13.80 7.33
CA PHE A 124 -3.57 -12.35 7.27
C PHE A 124 -4.75 -11.80 8.08
N ARG A 125 -5.95 -12.37 7.91
CA ARG A 125 -7.16 -11.95 8.67
C ARG A 125 -7.02 -12.19 10.16
N ARG A 126 -6.42 -13.32 10.58
CA ARG A 126 -6.14 -13.59 12.00
C ARG A 126 -5.16 -12.57 12.57
N THR A 127 -4.10 -12.25 11.84
CA THR A 127 -3.10 -11.23 12.23
C THR A 127 -3.76 -9.87 12.45
N LEU A 128 -4.60 -9.42 11.50
CA LEU A 128 -5.30 -8.13 11.63
C LEU A 128 -6.29 -8.10 12.80
N LYS A 129 -6.94 -9.23 13.10
CA LYS A 129 -7.81 -9.32 14.29
C LYS A 129 -6.99 -9.16 15.57
N VAL A 130 -5.88 -9.86 15.71
CA VAL A 130 -4.97 -9.72 16.87
C VAL A 130 -4.46 -8.27 16.98
N ALA A 131 -4.06 -7.65 15.89
CA ALA A 131 -3.60 -6.27 15.87
C ALA A 131 -4.70 -5.29 16.30
N ALA A 132 -5.96 -5.52 15.90
CA ALA A 132 -7.09 -4.69 16.32
C ALA A 132 -7.40 -4.86 17.82
N ASP A 133 -7.39 -6.09 18.33
CA ASP A 133 -7.58 -6.37 19.75
C ASP A 133 -6.47 -5.70 20.60
N LEU A 134 -5.21 -5.71 20.13
CA LEU A 134 -4.07 -5.03 20.77
C LEU A 134 -4.25 -3.50 20.75
N ALA A 135 -4.63 -2.91 19.61
CA ALA A 135 -4.85 -1.48 19.49
C ALA A 135 -5.97 -0.97 20.42
N ILE A 136 -7.01 -1.79 20.61
CA ILE A 136 -8.10 -1.49 21.57
C ILE A 136 -7.61 -1.56 23.02
N ALA A 137 -6.97 -2.69 23.37
CA ALA A 137 -6.61 -3.00 24.75
C ALA A 137 -5.47 -2.12 25.30
N GLN A 138 -4.50 -1.77 24.44
CA GLN A 138 -3.30 -1.03 24.86
C GLN A 138 -3.35 0.46 24.52
N ASP A 139 -4.34 0.90 23.73
CA ASP A 139 -4.43 2.26 23.17
C ASP A 139 -3.13 2.71 22.49
N GLN A 140 -2.54 1.83 21.69
CA GLN A 140 -1.29 2.03 20.98
C GLN A 140 -1.45 1.88 19.48
N LEU A 141 -0.49 2.40 18.73
CA LEU A 141 -0.36 2.15 17.30
C LEU A 141 0.24 0.74 17.10
N VAL A 142 -0.34 -0.04 16.22
CA VAL A 142 0.16 -1.37 15.86
C VAL A 142 0.55 -1.39 14.38
N THR A 143 1.76 -1.86 14.08
CA THR A 143 2.20 -2.13 12.71
C THR A 143 2.44 -3.62 12.51
N ILE A 144 2.24 -4.11 11.29
CA ILE A 144 2.55 -5.50 10.93
C ILE A 144 3.96 -5.55 10.36
N GLY A 145 4.81 -6.31 11.04
CA GLY A 145 6.20 -6.54 10.62
C GLY A 145 6.34 -7.88 9.93
N ILE A 146 6.99 -7.90 8.77
CA ILE A 146 7.27 -9.11 7.99
C ILE A 146 8.72 -9.51 8.17
N ARG A 147 8.99 -10.79 8.36
CA ARG A 147 10.36 -11.30 8.45
C ARG A 147 11.08 -11.17 7.11
N PRO A 148 12.22 -10.45 7.05
CA PRO A 148 13.00 -10.32 5.83
C PRO A 148 13.62 -11.66 5.41
N ASP A 149 13.53 -11.99 4.13
CA ASP A 149 14.23 -13.12 3.49
C ASP A 149 15.40 -12.66 2.58
N TYR A 150 15.42 -11.35 2.23
CA TYR A 150 16.54 -10.72 1.51
C TYR A 150 16.69 -9.24 1.93
N PRO A 151 17.87 -8.60 1.65
CA PRO A 151 18.12 -7.22 2.07
C PRO A 151 17.50 -6.21 1.09
N GLU A 152 16.17 -6.03 1.14
CA GLU A 152 15.46 -5.06 0.31
C GLU A 152 15.77 -3.63 0.76
N THR A 153 16.12 -2.77 -0.18
CA THR A 153 16.43 -1.35 0.07
C THR A 153 15.25 -0.42 -0.17
N GLY A 154 14.21 -0.92 -0.83
CA GLY A 154 12.98 -0.18 -1.12
C GLY A 154 11.98 -0.15 0.04
N TYR A 155 12.22 -0.93 1.12
CA TYR A 155 11.33 -1.04 2.27
C TYR A 155 11.83 -0.29 3.50
N GLY A 156 10.91 0.04 4.39
CA GLY A 156 11.21 0.39 5.76
C GLY A 156 11.54 -0.84 6.61
N TYR A 157 12.35 -0.67 7.62
CA TYR A 157 12.71 -1.70 8.61
C TYR A 157 12.28 -1.28 10.00
N ILE A 158 11.75 -2.24 10.76
CA ILE A 158 11.31 -2.09 12.14
C ILE A 158 12.29 -2.81 13.05
N MET A 159 13.03 -2.09 13.85
CA MET A 159 13.87 -2.67 14.90
C MET A 159 13.01 -2.99 16.09
N LYS A 160 12.98 -4.26 16.51
CA LYS A 160 12.26 -4.75 17.67
C LYS A 160 12.97 -4.36 18.97
N ALA A 161 12.21 -4.00 19.99
CA ALA A 161 12.65 -3.91 21.38
C ALA A 161 12.12 -5.12 22.19
N GLN A 162 11.66 -4.88 23.42
CA GLN A 162 11.14 -5.89 24.31
C GLN A 162 9.87 -6.57 23.76
N ALA A 163 9.79 -7.90 23.89
CA ALA A 163 8.57 -8.66 23.66
C ALA A 163 7.49 -8.34 24.71
N LEU A 164 6.23 -8.38 24.33
CA LEU A 164 5.10 -8.07 25.22
C LEU A 164 4.72 -9.25 26.18
N GLY A 165 5.57 -10.26 26.32
CA GLY A 165 5.35 -11.44 27.16
C GLY A 165 4.62 -12.58 26.47
N GLU A 166 4.49 -13.72 27.15
CA GLU A 166 4.02 -14.98 26.57
C GLU A 166 2.58 -14.92 26.03
N LYS A 167 1.69 -14.19 26.68
CA LYS A 167 0.29 -14.02 26.22
C LYS A 167 0.18 -13.30 24.88
N ASN A 168 1.19 -12.52 24.50
CA ASN A 168 1.26 -11.73 23.27
C ASN A 168 2.46 -12.19 22.41
N ARG A 169 2.60 -13.51 22.22
CA ARG A 169 3.71 -14.08 21.44
C ARG A 169 3.76 -13.48 20.04
N GLY A 170 4.95 -13.02 19.63
CA GLY A 170 5.17 -12.36 18.34
C GLY A 170 4.87 -10.85 18.34
N VAL A 171 4.50 -10.26 19.49
CA VAL A 171 4.29 -8.82 19.63
C VAL A 171 5.49 -8.20 20.37
N PHE A 172 6.01 -7.11 19.78
CA PHE A 172 7.18 -6.41 20.32
C PHE A 172 6.91 -4.91 20.37
N ARG A 173 7.53 -4.21 21.32
CA ARG A 173 7.65 -2.75 21.22
C ARG A 173 8.58 -2.40 20.08
N VAL A 174 8.28 -1.31 19.39
CA VAL A 174 9.16 -0.80 18.35
C VAL A 174 10.25 0.06 19.00
N LYS A 175 11.51 -0.23 18.67
CA LYS A 175 12.66 0.57 19.11
C LYS A 175 12.93 1.71 18.13
N ARG A 176 12.86 1.43 16.83
CA ARG A 176 13.20 2.38 15.78
C ARG A 176 12.65 1.92 14.44
N PHE A 177 12.27 2.88 13.60
CA PHE A 177 12.06 2.71 12.17
C PHE A 177 13.31 3.15 11.39
N THR A 178 13.57 2.52 10.26
CA THR A 178 14.62 2.93 9.31
C THR A 178 14.05 2.80 7.90
N GLU A 179 13.75 3.92 7.27
CA GLU A 179 13.13 3.95 5.94
C GLU A 179 14.19 3.87 4.85
N LYS A 180 14.01 2.99 3.89
CA LYS A 180 14.81 2.80 2.69
C LYS A 180 16.32 2.83 2.93
N PRO A 181 16.87 1.88 3.70
CA PRO A 181 18.29 1.85 4.04
C PRO A 181 19.17 1.54 2.82
N THR A 182 20.46 1.86 2.91
CA THR A 182 21.43 1.32 1.97
C THR A 182 21.54 -0.20 2.13
N LEU A 183 22.06 -0.91 1.11
CA LEU A 183 22.21 -2.37 1.12
C LEU A 183 23.01 -2.87 2.34
N THR A 184 24.08 -2.17 2.70
CA THR A 184 24.91 -2.49 3.87
C THR A 184 24.11 -2.37 5.17
N VAL A 185 23.31 -1.33 5.30
CA VAL A 185 22.43 -1.11 6.47
C VAL A 185 21.32 -2.16 6.51
N ALA A 186 20.69 -2.46 5.37
CA ALA A 186 19.65 -3.50 5.27
C ALA A 186 20.17 -4.88 5.74
N ARG A 187 21.36 -5.29 5.26
CA ARG A 187 22.00 -6.54 5.71
C ARG A 187 22.27 -6.56 7.22
N ARG A 188 22.68 -5.43 7.79
CA ARG A 188 22.90 -5.30 9.24
C ARG A 188 21.59 -5.42 10.02
N LEU A 189 20.54 -4.72 9.58
CA LEU A 189 19.20 -4.76 10.20
C LEU A 189 18.61 -6.17 10.19
N MET A 190 18.75 -6.91 9.09
CA MET A 190 18.31 -8.30 9.00
C MET A 190 19.04 -9.18 10.04
N ARG A 191 20.37 -9.08 10.15
CA ARG A 191 21.15 -9.82 11.15
C ARG A 191 20.75 -9.48 12.60
N GLN A 192 20.25 -8.29 12.83
CA GLN A 192 19.72 -7.84 14.13
C GLN A 192 18.27 -8.28 14.38
N GLY A 193 17.68 -9.06 13.48
CA GLY A 193 16.30 -9.54 13.61
C GLY A 193 15.22 -8.48 13.40
N SER A 194 15.54 -7.37 12.69
CA SER A 194 14.55 -6.37 12.31
C SER A 194 13.55 -6.94 11.30
N LEU A 195 12.33 -6.42 11.30
CA LEU A 195 11.26 -6.79 10.40
C LEU A 195 11.12 -5.76 9.28
N TRP A 196 10.61 -6.14 8.10
CA TRP A 196 10.13 -5.18 7.13
C TRP A 196 8.86 -4.49 7.63
N ASN A 197 8.74 -3.20 7.40
CA ASN A 197 7.50 -2.47 7.58
C ASN A 197 6.57 -2.75 6.39
N SER A 198 5.50 -3.49 6.64
CA SER A 198 4.54 -3.84 5.59
C SER A 198 3.68 -2.67 5.10
N GLY A 199 3.72 -1.51 5.77
CA GLY A 199 2.80 -0.41 5.51
C GLY A 199 1.35 -0.70 5.91
N ILE A 200 1.13 -1.74 6.72
CA ILE A 200 -0.17 -2.11 7.28
C ILE A 200 -0.20 -1.66 8.73
N PHE A 201 -1.19 -0.83 9.08
CA PHE A 201 -1.29 -0.22 10.40
C PHE A 201 -2.66 -0.43 11.01
N VAL A 202 -2.70 -0.55 12.33
CA VAL A 202 -3.94 -0.72 13.09
C VAL A 202 -3.90 0.17 14.33
N TRP A 203 -4.93 0.99 14.54
CA TRP A 203 -5.05 1.92 15.66
C TRP A 203 -6.46 2.42 15.85
N LYS A 204 -6.77 3.02 16.99
CA LYS A 204 -7.97 3.83 17.16
C LYS A 204 -7.84 5.12 16.34
N ALA A 205 -8.90 5.51 15.65
CA ALA A 205 -8.89 6.74 14.84
C ALA A 205 -8.63 7.99 15.70
N ALA A 206 -9.15 8.03 16.92
CA ALA A 206 -8.92 9.13 17.87
C ALA A 206 -7.45 9.24 18.28
N THR A 207 -6.82 8.12 18.65
CA THR A 207 -5.40 8.06 19.05
C THR A 207 -4.48 8.55 17.91
N LEU A 208 -4.79 8.16 16.69
CA LEU A 208 -4.03 8.65 15.52
C LEU A 208 -4.13 10.17 15.36
N LEU A 209 -5.34 10.75 15.44
CA LEU A 209 -5.52 12.20 15.30
C LEU A 209 -4.89 12.98 16.46
N GLU A 210 -4.95 12.45 17.68
CA GLU A 210 -4.22 13.01 18.83
C GLU A 210 -2.71 13.12 18.53
N LEU A 211 -2.11 12.02 18.08
CA LEU A 211 -0.67 11.97 17.76
C LEU A 211 -0.30 12.82 16.54
N LEU A 212 -1.16 12.90 15.52
CA LEU A 212 -0.97 13.83 14.41
C LEU A 212 -0.99 15.28 14.87
N ASN A 213 -1.93 15.67 15.73
CA ASN A 213 -1.98 17.01 16.31
C ASN A 213 -0.71 17.31 17.14
N ARG A 214 -0.25 16.34 17.94
CA ARG A 214 0.92 16.51 18.82
C ARG A 214 2.22 16.60 18.03
N TYR A 215 2.45 15.70 17.06
CA TYR A 215 3.74 15.62 16.37
C TYR A 215 3.81 16.47 15.10
N GLN A 216 2.67 16.79 14.50
CA GLN A 216 2.54 17.54 13.26
C GLN A 216 1.42 18.59 13.38
N PRO A 217 1.60 19.65 14.21
CA PRO A 217 0.56 20.65 14.47
C PRO A 217 0.01 21.29 13.18
N ALA A 218 0.87 21.47 12.14
CA ALA A 218 0.45 22.01 10.86
C ALA A 218 -0.56 21.11 10.14
N ILE A 219 -0.41 19.77 10.19
CA ILE A 219 -1.38 18.83 9.64
C ILE A 219 -2.63 18.83 10.51
N GLY A 220 -2.47 18.72 11.83
CA GLY A 220 -3.58 18.67 12.77
C GLY A 220 -4.50 19.87 12.69
N SER A 221 -3.95 21.10 12.65
CA SER A 221 -4.75 22.33 12.53
C SER A 221 -5.58 22.38 11.25
N ILE A 222 -5.02 21.96 10.13
CA ILE A 222 -5.74 21.92 8.84
C ILE A 222 -6.85 20.86 8.88
N LEU A 223 -6.58 19.67 9.43
CA LEU A 223 -7.59 18.63 9.59
C LEU A 223 -8.73 19.10 10.52
N ASN A 224 -8.43 19.84 11.58
CA ASN A 224 -9.43 20.42 12.48
C ASN A 224 -10.30 21.47 11.77
N VAL A 225 -9.73 22.31 10.89
CA VAL A 225 -10.49 23.25 10.07
C VAL A 225 -11.47 22.51 9.14
N ILE A 226 -11.01 21.43 8.51
CA ILE A 226 -11.87 20.58 7.65
C ILE A 226 -12.99 19.91 8.48
N ALA A 227 -12.67 19.36 9.64
CA ALA A 227 -13.64 18.73 10.54
C ALA A 227 -14.71 19.72 11.01
N THR A 228 -14.31 20.93 11.41
CA THR A 228 -15.22 21.98 11.84
C THR A 228 -16.13 22.43 10.68
N ALA A 229 -15.58 22.60 9.48
CA ALA A 229 -16.35 22.97 8.30
C ALA A 229 -17.34 21.86 7.87
N ALA A 230 -17.02 20.61 8.13
CA ALA A 230 -17.88 19.48 7.81
C ALA A 230 -19.19 19.48 8.62
N LYS A 231 -19.21 20.00 9.85
CA LYS A 231 -20.42 20.05 10.71
C LYS A 231 -21.18 18.70 10.73
N GLY A 232 -20.44 17.58 10.83
CA GLY A 232 -21.02 16.24 10.81
C GLY A 232 -21.37 15.67 9.42
N GLN A 233 -21.18 16.44 8.34
CA GLN A 233 -21.36 15.91 6.98
C GLN A 233 -20.26 14.93 6.60
N SER A 234 -20.57 14.01 5.67
CA SER A 234 -19.61 13.07 5.12
C SER A 234 -18.57 13.75 4.24
N LEU A 235 -17.29 13.48 4.52
CA LEU A 235 -16.17 13.92 3.70
C LEU A 235 -16.08 13.14 2.37
N ALA A 236 -16.70 11.97 2.29
CA ALA A 236 -16.77 11.17 1.05
C ALA A 236 -17.85 11.71 0.08
N LYS A 237 -18.82 12.48 0.57
CA LYS A 237 -19.87 13.12 -0.24
C LYS A 237 -20.05 14.57 0.22
N PRO A 238 -19.02 15.43 0.08
CA PRO A 238 -19.11 16.81 0.53
C PRO A 238 -20.06 17.62 -0.37
N ASN A 239 -20.80 18.54 0.25
CA ASN A 239 -21.52 19.58 -0.51
C ASN A 239 -20.52 20.56 -1.18
N PRO A 240 -20.95 21.45 -2.07
CA PRO A 240 -20.04 22.38 -2.77
C PRO A 240 -19.20 23.25 -1.82
N GLN A 241 -19.77 23.73 -0.73
CA GLN A 241 -19.07 24.58 0.25
C GLN A 241 -17.97 23.80 0.98
N LEU A 242 -18.29 22.60 1.50
CA LEU A 242 -17.31 21.74 2.16
C LEU A 242 -16.21 21.31 1.18
N ARG A 243 -16.56 20.99 -0.07
CA ARG A 243 -15.59 20.64 -1.11
C ARG A 243 -14.61 21.79 -1.38
N ALA A 244 -15.09 23.02 -1.44
CA ALA A 244 -14.25 24.20 -1.61
C ALA A 244 -13.29 24.40 -0.42
N VAL A 245 -13.79 24.22 0.82
CA VAL A 245 -12.95 24.28 2.02
C VAL A 245 -11.89 23.16 1.99
N MET A 246 -12.28 21.91 1.72
CA MET A 246 -11.35 20.80 1.61
C MET A 246 -10.25 21.08 0.57
N ALA A 247 -10.60 21.54 -0.63
CA ALA A 247 -9.65 21.85 -1.69
C ALA A 247 -8.67 22.95 -1.29
N ARG A 248 -9.16 24.02 -0.66
CA ARG A 248 -8.34 25.14 -0.20
C ARG A 248 -7.37 24.73 0.92
N GLU A 249 -7.89 24.06 1.94
CA GLU A 249 -7.09 23.70 3.13
C GLU A 249 -6.13 22.57 2.84
N TYR A 250 -6.58 21.54 2.11
CA TYR A 250 -5.74 20.38 1.76
C TYR A 250 -4.51 20.76 0.93
N LYS A 251 -4.62 21.80 0.11
CA LYS A 251 -3.50 22.35 -0.68
C LYS A 251 -2.32 22.81 0.20
N LYS A 252 -2.62 23.30 1.42
CA LYS A 252 -1.63 23.79 2.39
C LYS A 252 -0.89 22.66 3.11
N LEU A 253 -1.40 21.41 3.08
CA LEU A 253 -0.80 20.27 3.78
C LEU A 253 0.60 19.95 3.22
N PRO A 254 1.58 19.67 4.08
CA PRO A 254 2.87 19.12 3.64
C PRO A 254 2.70 17.71 3.06
N SER A 255 3.55 17.34 2.11
CA SER A 255 3.63 15.96 1.59
C SER A 255 4.52 15.14 2.52
N LEU A 256 3.92 14.37 3.43
CA LEU A 256 4.64 13.65 4.47
C LEU A 256 4.06 12.24 4.66
N SER A 257 4.93 11.21 4.80
CA SER A 257 4.46 9.87 5.12
C SER A 257 4.07 9.75 6.59
N ILE A 258 3.16 8.81 6.89
CA ILE A 258 2.74 8.52 8.27
C ILE A 258 3.91 7.98 9.10
N ASP A 259 4.87 7.31 8.46
CA ASP A 259 6.07 6.79 9.10
C ASP A 259 6.88 7.93 9.73
N TYR A 260 7.21 8.96 8.95
CA TYR A 260 7.92 10.15 9.43
C TYR A 260 7.06 11.06 10.30
N ALA A 261 5.77 11.20 9.96
CA ALA A 261 4.88 12.10 10.67
C ALA A 261 4.60 11.65 12.11
N VAL A 262 4.40 10.35 12.30
CA VAL A 262 3.89 9.79 13.56
C VAL A 262 4.73 8.63 14.06
N LEU A 263 4.97 7.59 13.23
CA LEU A 263 5.48 6.31 13.71
C LEU A 263 6.90 6.38 14.27
N GLU A 264 7.79 7.18 13.70
CA GLU A 264 9.16 7.33 14.21
C GLU A 264 9.16 7.94 15.62
N LYS A 265 8.42 9.03 15.82
CA LYS A 265 8.32 9.71 17.10
C LYS A 265 7.57 8.86 18.14
N ALA A 266 6.40 8.34 17.76
CA ALA A 266 5.61 7.47 18.61
C ALA A 266 6.38 6.19 19.02
N GLY A 267 7.19 5.63 18.12
CA GLY A 267 8.05 4.48 18.39
C GLY A 267 9.11 4.78 19.45
N SER A 268 9.79 5.93 19.35
CA SER A 268 10.78 6.36 20.35
C SER A 268 10.16 6.63 21.73
N GLU A 269 8.87 6.97 21.79
CA GLU A 269 8.09 7.14 23.02
C GLU A 269 7.45 5.83 23.53
N GLY A 270 7.71 4.69 22.87
CA GLY A 270 7.13 3.39 23.25
C GLY A 270 5.63 3.25 22.96
N ARG A 271 5.06 4.11 22.10
CA ARG A 271 3.64 4.14 21.70
C ARG A 271 3.33 3.28 20.47
N VAL A 272 4.31 2.52 19.96
CA VAL A 272 4.14 1.64 18.78
C VAL A 272 4.49 0.21 19.12
N LEU A 273 3.61 -0.70 18.77
CA LEU A 273 3.82 -2.14 18.79
C LEU A 273 4.01 -2.65 17.35
N THR A 274 4.79 -3.71 17.19
CA THR A 274 4.85 -4.49 15.95
C THR A 274 4.43 -5.92 16.21
N LEU A 275 3.54 -6.43 15.37
CA LEU A 275 3.15 -7.85 15.34
C LEU A 275 3.91 -8.52 14.20
N GLU A 276 4.82 -9.43 14.55
CA GLU A 276 5.56 -10.24 13.58
C GLU A 276 4.62 -11.23 12.91
N ALA A 277 4.60 -11.24 11.57
CA ALA A 277 3.69 -12.07 10.79
C ALA A 277 4.38 -12.67 9.57
N ASP A 278 3.85 -13.82 9.13
CA ASP A 278 4.19 -14.47 7.88
C ASP A 278 2.92 -14.99 7.22
N PHE A 279 2.55 -14.36 6.12
CA PHE A 279 1.38 -14.71 5.31
C PHE A 279 1.67 -14.57 3.79
N GLY A 280 2.95 -14.66 3.41
CA GLY A 280 3.37 -14.53 2.02
C GLY A 280 3.07 -13.13 1.47
N TRP A 281 3.57 -12.09 2.17
CA TRP A 281 3.38 -10.68 1.80
C TRP A 281 4.41 -10.22 0.78
N SER A 282 3.95 -9.37 -0.14
CA SER A 282 4.80 -8.55 -1.02
C SER A 282 4.13 -7.21 -1.32
N ASP A 283 4.94 -6.14 -1.41
CA ASP A 283 4.47 -4.84 -1.91
C ASP A 283 4.25 -4.82 -3.43
N VAL A 284 4.62 -5.91 -4.14
CA VAL A 284 4.58 -5.98 -5.61
C VAL A 284 5.29 -4.77 -6.23
N GLY A 285 6.55 -4.49 -5.82
CA GLY A 285 7.24 -3.23 -6.14
C GLY A 285 7.85 -3.17 -7.54
N SER A 286 8.04 -4.31 -8.22
CA SER A 286 8.69 -4.41 -9.53
C SER A 286 8.33 -5.71 -10.24
N TRP A 287 8.70 -5.83 -11.52
CA TRP A 287 8.55 -7.07 -12.28
C TRP A 287 9.36 -8.22 -11.68
N ALA A 288 10.52 -7.95 -11.08
CA ALA A 288 11.27 -8.97 -10.35
C ALA A 288 10.50 -9.50 -9.12
N ALA A 289 9.75 -8.66 -8.42
CA ALA A 289 8.87 -9.09 -7.34
C ALA A 289 7.74 -9.98 -7.87
N VAL A 290 7.14 -9.63 -8.99
CA VAL A 290 6.12 -10.47 -9.66
C VAL A 290 6.70 -11.84 -10.03
N HIS A 291 7.88 -11.88 -10.65
CA HIS A 291 8.56 -13.12 -10.98
C HIS A 291 8.79 -14.02 -9.76
N ARG A 292 9.21 -13.45 -8.61
CA ARG A 292 9.38 -14.23 -7.36
C ARG A 292 8.10 -14.91 -6.89
N MET A 293 6.96 -14.25 -7.06
CA MET A 293 5.65 -14.74 -6.58
C MET A 293 4.97 -15.72 -7.54
N MET A 294 5.27 -15.68 -8.83
CA MET A 294 4.66 -16.57 -9.81
C MET A 294 5.22 -17.99 -9.75
N ARG A 295 4.38 -18.97 -10.09
CA ARG A 295 4.82 -20.35 -10.32
C ARG A 295 5.79 -20.38 -11.51
N LYS A 296 6.91 -21.09 -11.34
CA LYS A 296 7.98 -21.20 -12.32
C LYS A 296 7.97 -22.58 -12.99
N ASP A 297 8.46 -22.62 -14.23
CA ASP A 297 8.82 -23.88 -14.90
C ASP A 297 10.14 -24.43 -14.33
N THR A 298 10.60 -25.54 -14.91
CA THR A 298 11.86 -26.21 -14.51
C THR A 298 13.13 -25.40 -14.78
N HIS A 299 13.03 -24.34 -15.60
CA HIS A 299 14.12 -23.42 -15.94
C HIS A 299 14.04 -22.09 -15.18
N GLY A 300 13.07 -21.96 -14.27
CA GLY A 300 12.87 -20.73 -13.50
C GLY A 300 12.07 -19.65 -14.26
N ASN A 301 11.54 -19.93 -15.43
CA ASN A 301 10.71 -18.97 -16.15
C ASN A 301 9.29 -18.95 -15.60
N ALA A 302 8.66 -17.79 -15.63
CA ALA A 302 7.29 -17.58 -15.19
C ALA A 302 6.57 -16.64 -16.16
N GLY A 303 5.25 -16.76 -16.28
CA GLY A 303 4.56 -15.86 -17.18
C GLY A 303 3.05 -16.05 -17.27
N ASN A 304 2.44 -15.12 -18.01
CA ASN A 304 1.06 -15.14 -18.41
C ASN A 304 0.99 -15.04 -19.94
N GLY A 305 0.20 -15.93 -20.58
CA GLY A 305 0.10 -16.05 -22.02
C GLY A 305 0.77 -17.32 -22.56
N ARG A 306 0.99 -17.37 -23.88
CA ARG A 306 1.64 -18.49 -24.57
C ARG A 306 3.11 -18.15 -24.85
N TRP A 307 4.01 -19.00 -24.38
CA TRP A 307 5.44 -18.83 -24.63
C TRP A 307 6.16 -20.17 -24.78
N VAL A 308 7.24 -20.15 -25.54
CA VAL A 308 8.16 -21.28 -25.78
C VAL A 308 9.58 -20.79 -25.54
N GLN A 309 10.43 -21.61 -25.01
CA GLN A 309 11.84 -21.28 -24.77
C GLN A 309 12.77 -22.38 -25.26
N LEU A 310 13.97 -21.97 -25.72
CA LEU A 310 15.11 -22.85 -25.98
C LEU A 310 16.36 -22.23 -25.35
N GLY A 311 16.88 -22.88 -24.30
CA GLY A 311 18.09 -22.46 -23.58
C GLY A 311 17.91 -21.17 -22.76
N SER A 312 16.66 -20.75 -22.44
CA SER A 312 16.36 -19.53 -21.69
C SER A 312 15.97 -19.82 -20.25
N LYS A 313 16.44 -19.01 -19.28
CA LYS A 313 16.23 -19.23 -17.85
C LYS A 313 15.86 -17.94 -17.10
N ASN A 314 15.09 -18.10 -16.01
CA ASN A 314 14.73 -17.03 -15.07
C ASN A 314 14.03 -15.82 -15.73
N CYS A 315 13.24 -16.04 -16.79
CA CYS A 315 12.55 -14.98 -17.50
C CYS A 315 11.12 -14.79 -16.98
N LEU A 316 10.66 -13.54 -16.94
CA LEU A 316 9.26 -13.18 -16.75
C LEU A 316 8.64 -12.79 -18.09
N ILE A 317 7.55 -13.44 -18.46
CA ILE A 317 6.82 -13.17 -19.70
C ILE A 317 5.38 -12.78 -19.35
N HIS A 318 4.98 -11.58 -19.75
CA HIS A 318 3.58 -11.14 -19.70
C HIS A 318 3.14 -10.74 -21.10
N ALA A 319 2.54 -11.68 -21.80
CA ALA A 319 2.08 -11.50 -23.18
C ALA A 319 0.79 -12.31 -23.39
N PRO A 320 -0.37 -11.85 -22.87
CA PRO A 320 -1.60 -12.64 -22.87
C PRO A 320 -2.11 -12.93 -24.29
N ASP A 321 -1.89 -12.03 -25.25
CA ASP A 321 -2.47 -12.07 -26.60
C ASP A 321 -1.48 -12.45 -27.70
N ARG A 322 -0.19 -12.60 -27.36
CA ARG A 322 0.88 -12.88 -28.33
C ARG A 322 1.70 -14.11 -27.92
N LEU A 323 2.11 -14.92 -28.91
CA LEU A 323 3.13 -15.95 -28.68
C LEU A 323 4.50 -15.29 -28.54
N VAL A 324 5.20 -15.59 -27.42
CA VAL A 324 6.58 -15.18 -27.19
C VAL A 324 7.51 -16.39 -27.31
N VAL A 325 8.57 -16.28 -28.10
CA VAL A 325 9.60 -17.30 -28.22
C VAL A 325 10.91 -16.73 -27.68
N LEU A 326 11.51 -17.44 -26.71
CA LEU A 326 12.79 -17.07 -26.09
C LEU A 326 13.88 -18.01 -26.56
N LEU A 327 14.98 -17.46 -27.10
CA LEU A 327 16.13 -18.23 -27.56
C LEU A 327 17.39 -17.74 -26.84
N GLY A 328 17.93 -18.55 -25.91
CA GLY A 328 19.21 -18.30 -25.23
C GLY A 328 19.24 -17.05 -24.33
N ILE A 329 18.08 -16.53 -23.92
CA ILE A 329 17.97 -15.30 -23.09
C ILE A 329 17.78 -15.68 -21.63
N ASN A 330 18.50 -15.02 -20.72
CA ASN A 330 18.41 -15.26 -19.30
C ASN A 330 18.06 -13.98 -18.54
N ASP A 331 17.41 -14.14 -17.37
CA ASP A 331 17.10 -13.05 -16.44
C ASP A 331 16.33 -11.88 -17.13
N ALA A 332 15.47 -12.18 -18.09
CA ALA A 332 14.76 -11.15 -18.86
C ALA A 332 13.34 -10.92 -18.35
N VAL A 333 12.85 -9.70 -18.53
CA VAL A 333 11.43 -9.35 -18.45
C VAL A 333 10.91 -8.95 -19.82
N VAL A 334 9.82 -9.59 -20.23
CA VAL A 334 9.09 -9.30 -21.47
C VAL A 334 7.66 -8.97 -21.11
N VAL A 335 7.22 -7.75 -21.41
CA VAL A 335 5.83 -7.31 -21.13
C VAL A 335 5.26 -6.72 -22.40
N ASP A 336 4.29 -7.42 -22.98
CA ASP A 336 3.60 -7.03 -24.21
C ASP A 336 2.24 -6.42 -23.91
N THR A 337 1.97 -5.29 -24.54
CA THR A 337 0.67 -4.61 -24.57
C THR A 337 0.34 -4.27 -26.01
N PRO A 338 -0.92 -3.92 -26.35
CA PRO A 338 -1.29 -3.61 -27.73
C PRO A 338 -0.46 -2.49 -28.39
N ASP A 339 0.06 -1.57 -27.59
CA ASP A 339 0.74 -0.35 -28.04
C ASP A 339 2.23 -0.26 -27.68
N ALA A 340 2.73 -1.14 -26.80
CA ALA A 340 4.13 -1.10 -26.37
C ALA A 340 4.63 -2.48 -25.92
N LEU A 341 5.90 -2.74 -26.19
CA LEU A 341 6.61 -3.92 -25.75
C LEU A 341 7.82 -3.49 -24.88
N LEU A 342 7.87 -3.96 -23.65
CA LEU A 342 9.05 -3.84 -22.79
C LEU A 342 9.86 -5.14 -22.88
N VAL A 343 11.14 -5.01 -23.18
CA VAL A 343 12.16 -6.06 -23.03
C VAL A 343 13.32 -5.49 -22.21
N GLY A 344 13.70 -6.18 -21.14
CA GLY A 344 14.76 -5.68 -20.27
C GLY A 344 15.35 -6.74 -19.35
N ASP A 345 16.38 -6.37 -18.61
CA ASP A 345 16.93 -7.19 -17.52
C ASP A 345 15.98 -7.20 -16.33
N LEU A 346 15.58 -8.37 -15.88
CA LEU A 346 14.66 -8.57 -14.75
C LEU A 346 15.22 -7.97 -13.45
N LYS A 347 16.56 -8.01 -13.25
CA LYS A 347 17.23 -7.46 -12.07
C LYS A 347 17.18 -5.93 -12.04
N ARG A 348 17.08 -5.29 -13.22
CA ARG A 348 16.96 -3.84 -13.38
C ARG A 348 15.52 -3.34 -13.44
N SER A 349 14.55 -4.18 -13.18
CA SER A 349 13.10 -3.84 -13.30
C SER A 349 12.63 -2.69 -12.39
N GLN A 350 13.40 -2.28 -11.39
CA GLN A 350 13.16 -1.06 -10.62
C GLN A 350 13.36 0.22 -11.46
N GLU A 351 14.27 0.16 -12.45
CA GLU A 351 14.64 1.29 -13.34
C GLU A 351 13.60 1.57 -14.43
N VAL A 352 12.55 0.73 -14.57
CA VAL A 352 11.42 0.98 -15.49
C VAL A 352 10.78 2.34 -15.25
N ARG A 353 10.85 2.87 -14.03
CA ARG A 353 10.42 4.25 -13.74
C ARG A 353 11.21 5.28 -14.55
N ASP A 354 12.53 5.10 -14.63
CA ASP A 354 13.41 6.04 -15.34
C ASP A 354 13.18 5.98 -16.85
N LEU A 355 12.77 4.80 -17.39
CA LEU A 355 12.31 4.67 -18.79
C LEU A 355 11.04 5.49 -19.05
N VAL A 356 10.11 5.56 -18.11
CA VAL A 356 8.89 6.37 -18.26
C VAL A 356 9.26 7.87 -18.33
N ASP A 357 10.21 8.32 -17.52
CA ASP A 357 10.72 9.69 -17.57
C ASP A 357 11.47 9.97 -18.89
N GLU A 358 12.20 8.97 -19.43
CA GLU A 358 12.85 9.05 -20.73
C GLU A 358 11.86 9.16 -21.89
N LEU A 359 10.79 8.34 -21.89
CA LEU A 359 9.72 8.43 -22.89
C LEU A 359 9.11 9.83 -22.93
N GLN A 360 8.93 10.47 -21.79
CA GLN A 360 8.42 11.85 -21.71
C GLN A 360 9.40 12.85 -22.33
N ARG A 361 10.71 12.71 -22.05
CA ARG A 361 11.76 13.56 -22.62
C ARG A 361 11.86 13.45 -24.16
N GLN A 362 11.61 12.26 -24.69
CA GLN A 362 11.62 12.00 -26.15
C GLN A 362 10.30 12.35 -26.86
N GLY A 363 9.33 12.98 -26.20
CA GLY A 363 8.03 13.32 -26.79
C GLY A 363 7.06 12.13 -26.95
N LEU A 364 7.41 10.96 -26.41
CA LEU A 364 6.61 9.73 -26.44
C LEU A 364 5.68 9.59 -25.22
N GLY A 365 5.36 10.70 -24.55
CA GLY A 365 4.56 10.72 -23.33
C GLY A 365 3.15 10.15 -23.49
N SER A 366 2.60 10.11 -24.72
CA SER A 366 1.30 9.47 -25.01
C SER A 366 1.25 8.00 -24.56
N PHE A 367 2.38 7.29 -24.67
CA PHE A 367 2.52 5.88 -24.22
C PHE A 367 2.58 5.72 -22.70
N THR A 368 2.52 6.80 -21.93
CA THR A 368 2.49 6.75 -20.48
C THR A 368 1.14 7.13 -19.87
N ILE A 369 0.17 7.56 -20.69
CA ILE A 369 -1.10 8.11 -20.24
C ILE A 369 -2.25 7.11 -20.34
N LYS A 370 -2.42 6.47 -21.51
CA LYS A 370 -3.55 5.57 -21.81
C LYS A 370 -3.24 4.11 -21.54
#